data_5e0e0910fbbc611cbba362b59e172bd2
#
_entry.id   5e0e0910fbbc611cbba362b59e172bd2
#
_cell.length_a   1.000
_cell.length_b   1.000
_cell.length_c   1.000
_cell.angle_alpha   90.00
_cell.angle_beta   90.00
_cell.angle_gamma   90.00
#
_symmetry.space_group_name_H-M   'P 1'
#
loop_
_entity.id
_entity.type
_entity.pdbx_description
1 polymer ?
#
loop_
_entity_poly.entity_id
_entity_poly.type
_entity_poly.pdbx_seq_one_letter_code
_entity_poly.pdbx_strand_id
1 'polypeptide(L)'
;MTDDAARFGDPRIPAETITSQSHLFHLSAVSPTLYDGGSLQQAHEDNFPILKGQEASIQLITLQPGGIREPHWHPSAWEINLVTSGVATWVLIDGNGNNESFEAHVEDVVFAPQGSFHYFENRGTEDLNVLIIQNTSAPEDKDNIGIGQSLSTIPPRVLSAVFGIPAETFASMKKINDAVVILRST
;
A
#
# COMPACT_ATOMS: atom_id res chain seq x y z
N MET A 1 -24.46 11.08 -13.88
CA MET A 1 -23.78 9.98 -14.58
C MET A 1 -22.31 10.33 -14.55
N THR A 2 -21.58 9.88 -13.54
CA THR A 2 -20.13 10.00 -13.47
C THR A 2 -19.56 8.97 -14.43
N ASP A 3 -18.79 9.44 -15.39
CA ASP A 3 -18.17 8.64 -16.45
C ASP A 3 -17.08 7.74 -15.82
N ASP A 4 -17.44 6.53 -15.43
CA ASP A 4 -16.53 5.52 -14.86
C ASP A 4 -15.43 5.05 -15.84
N ALA A 5 -15.53 5.43 -17.12
CA ALA A 5 -14.53 5.11 -18.13
C ALA A 5 -13.18 5.82 -17.93
N ALA A 6 -13.13 6.83 -17.05
CA ALA A 6 -11.90 7.56 -16.76
C ALA A 6 -10.99 6.85 -15.71
N ARG A 7 -11.42 5.73 -15.11
CA ARG A 7 -10.69 5.12 -14.00
C ARG A 7 -9.51 4.24 -14.40
N PHE A 8 -9.56 3.58 -15.57
CA PHE A 8 -8.50 2.63 -15.95
C PHE A 8 -8.22 2.72 -17.44
N GLY A 9 -7.03 3.17 -17.80
CA GLY A 9 -6.57 3.16 -19.18
C GLY A 9 -7.44 4.00 -20.11
N ASP A 10 -7.75 5.24 -19.70
CA ASP A 10 -8.55 6.15 -20.52
C ASP A 10 -7.91 6.30 -21.90
N PRO A 11 -8.55 5.79 -22.98
CA PRO A 11 -8.00 5.86 -24.32
C PRO A 11 -7.89 7.31 -24.85
N ARG A 12 -8.47 8.30 -24.14
CA ARG A 12 -8.32 9.73 -24.43
C ARG A 12 -6.99 10.29 -23.96
N ILE A 13 -6.23 9.54 -23.12
CA ILE A 13 -4.92 9.93 -22.63
C ILE A 13 -3.88 9.11 -23.40
N PRO A 14 -3.20 9.69 -24.40
CA PRO A 14 -2.17 8.96 -25.15
C PRO A 14 -1.03 8.55 -24.20
N ALA A 15 -0.62 7.27 -24.28
CA ALA A 15 0.53 6.75 -23.53
C ALA A 15 1.82 7.51 -23.83
N GLU A 16 1.89 8.21 -24.94
CA GLU A 16 3.04 8.98 -25.45
C GLU A 16 3.20 10.36 -24.79
N THR A 17 2.24 10.80 -23.95
CA THR A 17 2.30 12.13 -23.30
C THR A 17 3.25 12.18 -22.11
N ILE A 18 3.72 11.05 -21.60
CA ILE A 18 4.65 11.00 -20.47
C ILE A 18 6.09 11.07 -21.02
N THR A 19 6.63 12.26 -21.11
CA THR A 19 8.04 12.48 -21.43
C THR A 19 8.86 12.67 -20.16
N SER A 20 10.19 12.57 -20.25
CA SER A 20 11.09 12.84 -19.12
C SER A 20 11.01 14.28 -18.58
N GLN A 21 10.35 15.19 -19.28
CA GLN A 21 10.13 16.59 -18.91
C GLN A 21 8.67 16.90 -18.61
N SER A 22 7.77 15.93 -18.67
CA SER A 22 6.36 16.13 -18.35
C SER A 22 6.20 16.37 -16.85
N HIS A 23 5.44 17.41 -16.48
CA HIS A 23 5.02 17.69 -15.10
C HIS A 23 3.62 17.14 -14.80
N LEU A 24 2.96 16.54 -15.78
CA LEU A 24 1.64 15.93 -15.65
C LEU A 24 1.74 14.42 -15.78
N PHE A 25 1.13 13.71 -14.85
CA PHE A 25 1.00 12.26 -14.85
C PHE A 25 -0.45 11.87 -14.56
N HIS A 26 -1.00 11.00 -15.38
CA HIS A 26 -2.39 10.55 -15.23
C HIS A 26 -2.44 9.26 -14.39
N LEU A 27 -2.37 9.39 -13.07
CA LEU A 27 -2.29 8.26 -12.15
C LEU A 27 -3.43 7.25 -12.32
N SER A 28 -4.66 7.74 -12.48
CA SER A 28 -5.84 6.88 -12.71
C SER A 28 -5.86 6.17 -14.06
N ALA A 29 -5.02 6.59 -15.02
CA ALA A 29 -4.87 5.94 -16.32
C ALA A 29 -3.81 4.82 -16.31
N VAL A 30 -3.01 4.71 -15.27
CA VAL A 30 -2.04 3.61 -15.11
C VAL A 30 -2.80 2.30 -14.91
N SER A 31 -2.41 1.25 -15.62
CA SER A 31 -2.96 -0.08 -15.39
C SER A 31 -2.71 -0.52 -13.95
N PRO A 32 -3.75 -0.85 -13.17
CA PRO A 32 -3.57 -1.25 -11.78
C PRO A 32 -2.89 -2.61 -11.66
N THR A 33 -2.04 -2.76 -10.67
CA THR A 33 -1.66 -4.07 -10.15
C THR A 33 -2.82 -4.59 -9.33
N LEU A 34 -3.36 -5.75 -9.69
CA LEU A 34 -4.52 -6.34 -9.04
C LEU A 34 -4.10 -7.32 -7.96
N TYR A 35 -4.83 -7.30 -6.84
CA TYR A 35 -4.70 -8.17 -5.69
C TYR A 35 -6.06 -8.73 -5.29
N ASP A 36 -6.10 -9.73 -4.41
CA ASP A 36 -7.34 -10.35 -3.94
C ASP A 36 -8.31 -9.35 -3.25
N GLY A 37 -7.78 -8.41 -2.49
CA GLY A 37 -8.55 -7.41 -1.72
C GLY A 37 -8.65 -6.03 -2.37
N GLY A 38 -8.06 -5.80 -3.54
CA GLY A 38 -8.04 -4.46 -4.15
C GLY A 38 -7.00 -4.27 -5.23
N SER A 39 -6.48 -3.06 -5.36
CA SER A 39 -5.50 -2.72 -6.40
C SER A 39 -4.56 -1.59 -5.97
N LEU A 40 -3.44 -1.49 -6.68
CA LEU A 40 -2.44 -0.43 -6.55
C LEU A 40 -2.14 0.18 -7.92
N GLN A 41 -2.19 1.50 -7.99
CA GLN A 41 -1.63 2.30 -9.09
C GLN A 41 -0.57 3.23 -8.51
N GLN A 42 0.53 3.47 -9.23
CA GLN A 42 1.62 4.28 -8.68
C GLN A 42 2.32 5.13 -9.75
N ALA A 43 2.83 6.29 -9.31
CA ALA A 43 3.75 7.15 -10.04
C ALA A 43 5.08 7.19 -9.27
N HIS A 44 6.17 6.76 -9.91
CA HIS A 44 7.51 6.69 -9.35
C HIS A 44 8.56 7.02 -10.45
N GLU A 45 9.82 7.07 -10.10
CA GLU A 45 10.86 7.55 -11.02
C GLU A 45 11.00 6.75 -12.33
N ASP A 46 10.57 5.47 -12.35
CA ASP A 46 10.68 4.65 -13.56
C ASP A 46 9.56 4.92 -14.57
N ASN A 47 8.36 5.34 -14.12
CA ASN A 47 7.22 5.63 -14.98
C ASN A 47 6.82 7.11 -15.04
N PHE A 48 7.34 7.92 -14.10
CA PHE A 48 7.21 9.37 -14.10
C PHE A 48 8.59 10.01 -13.89
N PRO A 49 9.43 10.06 -14.96
CA PRO A 49 10.87 10.33 -14.84
C PRO A 49 11.27 11.66 -14.21
N ILE A 50 10.35 12.66 -14.17
CA ILE A 50 10.63 13.93 -13.49
C ILE A 50 10.78 13.78 -11.98
N LEU A 51 10.28 12.67 -11.41
CA LEU A 51 10.43 12.35 -9.98
C LEU A 51 11.84 11.86 -9.63
N LYS A 52 12.67 11.53 -10.61
CA LYS A 52 14.00 10.99 -10.34
C LYS A 52 14.83 11.93 -9.46
N GLY A 53 15.21 11.43 -8.29
CA GLY A 53 15.99 12.19 -7.31
C GLY A 53 15.20 13.30 -6.59
N GLN A 54 13.86 13.33 -6.71
CA GLN A 54 13.01 14.31 -6.04
C GLN A 54 12.48 13.83 -4.68
N GLU A 55 12.80 12.58 -4.31
CA GLU A 55 12.31 11.99 -3.05
C GLU A 55 10.78 12.09 -2.94
N ALA A 56 10.08 11.72 -4.00
CA ALA A 56 8.63 11.73 -4.06
C ALA A 56 8.10 10.57 -4.92
N SER A 57 7.12 9.86 -4.44
CA SER A 57 6.27 8.95 -5.21
C SER A 57 4.82 9.08 -4.76
N ILE A 58 3.90 8.66 -5.61
CA ILE A 58 2.47 8.77 -5.35
C ILE A 58 1.83 7.43 -5.68
N GLN A 59 0.95 6.97 -4.80
CA GLN A 59 0.21 5.73 -4.97
C GLN A 59 -1.28 5.98 -4.76
N LEU A 60 -2.09 5.23 -5.47
CA LEU A 60 -3.52 5.12 -5.24
C LEU A 60 -3.82 3.66 -4.92
N ILE A 61 -4.20 3.41 -3.68
CA ILE A 61 -4.67 2.10 -3.23
C ILE A 61 -6.20 2.13 -3.20
N THR A 62 -6.79 1.15 -3.88
CA THR A 62 -8.22 0.86 -3.78
C THR A 62 -8.39 -0.45 -3.03
N LEU A 63 -9.11 -0.42 -1.90
CA LEU A 63 -9.51 -1.63 -1.17
C LEU A 63 -11.01 -1.86 -1.38
N GLN A 64 -11.36 -3.03 -1.91
CA GLN A 64 -12.75 -3.49 -1.95
C GLN A 64 -13.25 -3.78 -0.53
N PRO A 65 -14.58 -3.91 -0.29
CA PRO A 65 -15.11 -4.36 0.98
C PRO A 65 -14.43 -5.62 1.50
N GLY A 66 -13.90 -5.56 2.74
CA GLY A 66 -13.07 -6.60 3.34
C GLY A 66 -11.61 -6.59 2.92
N GLY A 67 -11.19 -5.65 2.05
CA GLY A 67 -9.80 -5.50 1.63
C GLY A 67 -8.90 -4.99 2.76
N ILE A 68 -7.67 -5.51 2.82
CA ILE A 68 -6.65 -5.17 3.81
C ILE A 68 -5.33 -4.92 3.09
N ARG A 69 -4.73 -3.74 3.26
CA ARG A 69 -3.31 -3.54 2.99
C ARG A 69 -2.57 -4.13 4.19
N GLU A 70 -1.78 -5.19 3.95
CA GLU A 70 -1.16 -5.96 5.03
C GLU A 70 -0.37 -5.09 6.01
N PRO A 71 -0.17 -5.54 7.27
CA PRO A 71 0.76 -4.91 8.20
C PRO A 71 2.19 -4.89 7.63
N HIS A 72 2.76 -3.69 7.53
CA HIS A 72 4.07 -3.46 6.91
C HIS A 72 4.72 -2.19 7.46
N TRP A 73 5.96 -1.93 7.07
CA TRP A 73 6.65 -0.65 7.32
C TRP A 73 7.60 -0.31 6.18
N HIS A 74 7.94 0.97 6.09
CA HIS A 74 8.90 1.50 5.15
C HIS A 74 10.19 1.83 5.88
N PRO A 75 11.33 1.14 5.62
CA PRO A 75 12.60 1.38 6.30
C PRO A 75 13.15 2.79 6.12
N SER A 76 12.96 3.39 4.94
CA SER A 76 13.57 4.67 4.60
C SER A 76 12.56 5.78 4.26
N ALA A 77 11.27 5.46 4.11
CA ALA A 77 10.24 6.45 3.77
C ALA A 77 9.22 6.63 4.89
N TRP A 78 8.63 7.83 4.94
CA TRP A 78 7.38 8.12 5.62
C TRP A 78 6.25 8.23 4.59
N GLU A 79 5.01 8.16 5.06
CA GLU A 79 3.81 8.30 4.23
C GLU A 79 2.88 9.40 4.74
N ILE A 80 2.29 10.14 3.79
CA ILE A 80 1.07 10.91 3.97
C ILE A 80 -0.04 10.20 3.21
N ASN A 81 -1.10 9.83 3.90
CA ASN A 81 -2.21 9.05 3.39
C ASN A 81 -3.49 9.90 3.44
N LEU A 82 -4.08 10.22 2.30
CA LEU A 82 -5.33 10.97 2.17
C LEU A 82 -6.45 10.02 1.78
N VAL A 83 -7.49 9.91 2.60
CA VAL A 83 -8.70 9.15 2.23
C VAL A 83 -9.51 9.96 1.23
N THR A 84 -9.71 9.43 0.03
CA THR A 84 -10.45 10.10 -1.05
C THR A 84 -11.85 9.53 -1.28
N SER A 85 -12.12 8.31 -0.82
CA SER A 85 -13.47 7.74 -0.74
C SER A 85 -13.52 6.61 0.29
N GLY A 86 -14.68 6.33 0.84
CA GLY A 86 -14.89 5.28 1.84
C GLY A 86 -14.43 5.67 3.24
N VAL A 87 -14.25 4.67 4.08
CA VAL A 87 -13.75 4.80 5.47
C VAL A 87 -12.66 3.78 5.69
N ALA A 88 -11.49 4.22 6.13
CA ALA A 88 -10.36 3.36 6.44
C ALA A 88 -10.25 3.11 7.95
N THR A 89 -10.17 1.85 8.36
CA THR A 89 -9.76 1.50 9.73
C THR A 89 -8.25 1.34 9.75
N TRP A 90 -7.57 2.15 10.55
CA TRP A 90 -6.12 2.21 10.67
C TRP A 90 -5.63 1.62 11.98
N VAL A 91 -4.46 0.98 11.92
CA VAL A 91 -3.61 0.71 13.08
C VAL A 91 -2.18 1.15 12.76
N LEU A 92 -1.58 1.88 13.67
CA LEU A 92 -0.22 2.38 13.56
C LEU A 92 0.52 2.09 14.87
N ILE A 93 1.74 1.53 14.76
CA ILE A 93 2.61 1.22 15.89
C ILE A 93 3.92 1.98 15.70
N ASP A 94 4.25 2.84 16.66
CA ASP A 94 5.48 3.62 16.62
C ASP A 94 6.71 2.83 17.13
N GLY A 95 7.90 3.43 16.99
CA GLY A 95 9.15 2.83 17.45
C GLY A 95 9.28 2.65 18.97
N ASN A 96 8.38 3.23 19.77
CA ASN A 96 8.31 3.07 21.22
C ASN A 96 7.31 1.97 21.64
N GLY A 97 6.62 1.35 20.66
CA GLY A 97 5.61 0.32 20.90
C GLY A 97 4.24 0.88 21.27
N ASN A 98 4.03 2.22 21.19
CA ASN A 98 2.68 2.76 21.29
C ASN A 98 1.89 2.39 20.04
N ASN A 99 0.61 2.08 20.25
CA ASN A 99 -0.28 1.81 19.13
C ASN A 99 -1.48 2.75 19.14
N GLU A 100 -1.93 3.13 17.95
CA GLU A 100 -3.16 3.85 17.74
C GLU A 100 -4.05 3.03 16.80
N SER A 101 -5.35 3.02 17.07
CA SER A 101 -6.36 2.46 16.17
C SER A 101 -7.50 3.47 16.05
N PHE A 102 -7.83 3.82 14.80
CA PHE A 102 -8.83 4.84 14.51
C PHE A 102 -9.47 4.62 13.14
N GLU A 103 -10.60 5.28 12.91
CA GLU A 103 -11.20 5.40 11.59
C GLU A 103 -10.82 6.74 10.96
N ALA A 104 -10.44 6.70 9.69
CA ALA A 104 -10.19 7.88 8.85
C ALA A 104 -11.25 7.95 7.75
N HIS A 105 -11.87 9.10 7.62
CA HIS A 105 -12.94 9.40 6.68
C HIS A 105 -12.42 10.22 5.48
N VAL A 106 -13.29 10.47 4.52
CA VAL A 106 -12.95 11.30 3.35
C VAL A 106 -12.40 12.65 3.81
N GLU A 107 -11.27 13.07 3.20
CA GLU A 107 -10.48 14.26 3.50
C GLU A 107 -9.62 14.18 4.77
N ASP A 108 -9.71 13.09 5.55
CA ASP A 108 -8.75 12.86 6.65
C ASP A 108 -7.37 12.50 6.10
N VAL A 109 -6.35 12.96 6.82
CA VAL A 109 -4.94 12.72 6.52
C VAL A 109 -4.32 11.90 7.65
N VAL A 110 -3.73 10.77 7.30
CA VAL A 110 -2.97 9.92 8.22
C VAL A 110 -1.48 10.03 7.89
N PHE A 111 -0.65 10.30 8.87
CA PHE A 111 0.80 10.31 8.73
C PHE A 111 1.40 9.05 9.35
N ALA A 112 2.09 8.26 8.54
CA ALA A 112 2.87 7.11 8.99
C ALA A 112 4.37 7.50 8.97
N PRO A 113 5.00 7.70 10.16
CA PRO A 113 6.43 8.00 10.25
C PRO A 113 7.29 6.89 9.66
N GLN A 114 8.49 7.24 9.20
CA GLN A 114 9.49 6.28 8.75
C GLN A 114 9.70 5.18 9.79
N GLY A 115 9.66 3.93 9.36
CA GLY A 115 9.85 2.76 10.22
C GLY A 115 8.66 2.38 11.09
N SER A 116 7.57 3.15 11.07
CA SER A 116 6.35 2.81 11.80
C SER A 116 5.66 1.62 11.16
N PHE A 117 5.32 0.63 11.98
CA PHE A 117 4.55 -0.52 11.53
C PHE A 117 3.07 -0.16 11.44
N HIS A 118 2.46 -0.33 10.30
CA HIS A 118 1.08 0.09 10.07
C HIS A 118 0.34 -0.79 9.08
N TYR A 119 -0.98 -0.70 9.13
CA TYR A 119 -1.88 -1.28 8.14
C TYR A 119 -3.20 -0.53 8.12
N PHE A 120 -3.98 -0.72 7.08
CA PHE A 120 -5.34 -0.26 7.01
C PHE A 120 -6.24 -1.25 6.28
N GLU A 121 -7.52 -1.19 6.61
CA GLU A 121 -8.53 -2.08 6.07
C GLU A 121 -9.82 -1.34 5.73
N ASN A 122 -10.55 -1.89 4.80
CA ASN A 122 -11.89 -1.46 4.43
C ASN A 122 -12.93 -2.36 5.10
N ARG A 123 -13.53 -1.89 6.19
CA ARG A 123 -14.65 -2.56 6.88
C ARG A 123 -16.01 -2.10 6.38
N GLY A 124 -16.04 -1.14 5.45
CA GLY A 124 -17.25 -0.61 4.85
C GLY A 124 -17.83 -1.51 3.76
N THR A 125 -18.88 -1.01 3.12
CA THR A 125 -19.60 -1.70 2.04
C THR A 125 -19.28 -1.15 0.65
N GLU A 126 -18.56 -0.03 0.59
CA GLU A 126 -18.13 0.65 -0.64
C GLU A 126 -16.60 0.59 -0.76
N ASP A 127 -16.08 0.81 -1.96
CA ASP A 127 -14.64 0.85 -2.18
C ASP A 127 -13.98 2.01 -1.40
N LEU A 128 -12.91 1.68 -0.69
CA LEU A 128 -12.03 2.63 -0.04
C LEU A 128 -10.91 3.02 -1.00
N ASN A 129 -10.72 4.33 -1.22
CA ASN A 129 -9.57 4.84 -1.96
C ASN A 129 -8.70 5.70 -1.06
N VAL A 130 -7.41 5.38 -1.01
CA VAL A 130 -6.40 6.13 -0.28
C VAL A 130 -5.31 6.59 -1.25
N LEU A 131 -5.10 7.90 -1.32
CA LEU A 131 -3.97 8.49 -2.04
C LEU A 131 -2.80 8.61 -1.07
N ILE A 132 -1.66 8.01 -1.43
CA ILE A 132 -0.47 7.93 -0.58
C ILE A 132 0.65 8.72 -1.25
N ILE A 133 1.36 9.51 -0.46
CA ILE A 133 2.58 10.23 -0.86
C ILE A 133 3.71 9.76 0.04
N GLN A 134 4.81 9.31 -0.57
CA GLN A 134 6.03 8.90 0.14
C GLN A 134 7.19 9.82 -0.22
N ASN A 135 8.14 9.99 0.70
CA ASN A 135 9.39 10.71 0.45
C ASN A 135 10.49 9.82 -0.16
N THR A 136 10.11 8.99 -1.11
CA THR A 136 11.03 8.19 -1.93
C THR A 136 10.60 8.27 -3.39
N SER A 137 11.56 8.33 -4.32
CA SER A 137 11.24 8.28 -5.75
C SER A 137 11.04 6.85 -6.28
N ALA A 138 11.37 5.84 -5.46
CA ALA A 138 11.29 4.44 -5.83
C ALA A 138 9.83 3.91 -5.88
N PRO A 139 9.57 2.84 -6.62
CA PRO A 139 8.30 2.13 -6.52
C PRO A 139 8.13 1.46 -5.15
N GLU A 140 6.87 1.25 -4.76
CA GLU A 140 6.45 0.74 -3.44
C GLU A 140 7.19 -0.53 -2.99
N ASP A 141 7.42 -1.47 -3.91
CA ASP A 141 8.06 -2.75 -3.62
C ASP A 141 9.57 -2.67 -3.27
N LYS A 142 10.18 -1.49 -3.39
CA LYS A 142 11.61 -1.28 -3.11
C LYS A 142 11.89 -0.80 -1.69
N ASP A 143 10.90 -0.24 -1.01
CA ASP A 143 11.01 0.23 0.38
C ASP A 143 9.84 -0.28 1.24
N ASN A 144 9.45 -1.55 1.05
CA ASN A 144 8.35 -2.16 1.79
C ASN A 144 8.78 -3.48 2.43
N ILE A 145 8.52 -3.64 3.72
CA ILE A 145 8.71 -4.88 4.46
C ILE A 145 7.36 -5.29 5.06
N GLY A 146 6.71 -6.27 4.40
CA GLY A 146 5.43 -6.83 4.84
C GLY A 146 5.60 -7.92 5.89
N ILE A 147 4.62 -8.06 6.79
CA ILE A 147 4.62 -9.11 7.81
C ILE A 147 4.55 -10.51 7.20
N GLY A 148 3.79 -10.70 6.12
CA GLY A 148 3.62 -11.97 5.45
C GLY A 148 4.95 -12.50 4.91
N GLN A 149 5.67 -11.68 4.14
CA GLN A 149 6.99 -12.02 3.62
C GLN A 149 8.01 -12.23 4.75
N SER A 150 8.01 -11.36 5.76
CA SER A 150 8.92 -11.45 6.92
C SER A 150 8.76 -12.78 7.66
N LEU A 151 7.53 -13.15 8.02
CA LEU A 151 7.26 -14.43 8.69
C LEU A 151 7.57 -15.64 7.79
N SER A 152 7.41 -15.49 6.48
CA SER A 152 7.71 -16.55 5.50
C SER A 152 9.19 -16.86 5.38
N THR A 153 10.07 -15.90 5.69
CA THR A 153 11.53 -16.05 5.62
C THR A 153 12.15 -16.55 6.92
N ILE A 154 11.47 -16.35 8.07
CA ILE A 154 11.98 -16.77 9.37
C ILE A 154 11.80 -18.28 9.54
N PRO A 155 12.84 -19.02 9.98
CA PRO A 155 12.71 -20.46 10.22
C PRO A 155 11.62 -20.78 11.24
N PRO A 156 10.76 -21.81 11.01
CA PRO A 156 9.66 -22.18 11.91
C PRO A 156 10.07 -22.39 13.36
N ARG A 157 11.28 -22.96 13.60
CA ARG A 157 11.83 -23.15 14.95
C ARG A 157 12.05 -21.83 15.71
N VAL A 158 12.39 -20.75 14.99
CA VAL A 158 12.60 -19.43 15.58
C VAL A 158 11.26 -18.81 15.95
N LEU A 159 10.29 -18.88 15.04
CA LEU A 159 8.91 -18.43 15.30
C LEU A 159 8.30 -19.20 16.48
N SER A 160 8.51 -20.51 16.55
CA SER A 160 8.09 -21.35 17.67
C SER A 160 8.66 -20.87 19.01
N ALA A 161 9.93 -20.52 19.03
CA ALA A 161 10.58 -20.02 20.26
C ALA A 161 10.05 -18.66 20.69
N VAL A 162 9.74 -17.78 19.71
CA VAL A 162 9.21 -16.41 20.00
C VAL A 162 7.76 -16.46 20.49
N PHE A 163 6.92 -17.27 19.85
CA PHE A 163 5.47 -17.25 20.10
C PHE A 163 4.97 -18.36 21.03
N GLY A 164 5.80 -19.35 21.38
CA GLY A 164 5.38 -20.50 22.19
C GLY A 164 4.40 -21.43 21.49
N ILE A 165 4.37 -21.43 20.16
CA ILE A 165 3.48 -22.23 19.31
C ILE A 165 4.30 -23.32 18.61
N PRO A 166 3.79 -24.54 18.42
CA PRO A 166 4.54 -25.63 17.74
C PRO A 166 5.08 -25.23 16.37
N ALA A 167 6.31 -25.63 16.06
CA ALA A 167 6.98 -25.26 14.81
C ALA A 167 6.24 -25.74 13.55
N GLU A 168 5.51 -26.84 13.66
CA GLU A 168 4.68 -27.42 12.59
C GLU A 168 3.58 -26.47 12.14
N THR A 169 3.04 -25.68 13.07
CA THR A 169 2.02 -24.64 12.76
C THR A 169 2.61 -23.60 11.81
N PHE A 170 3.80 -23.11 12.10
CA PHE A 170 4.49 -22.15 11.23
C PHE A 170 4.96 -22.77 9.92
N ALA A 171 5.35 -24.04 9.93
CA ALA A 171 5.75 -24.76 8.72
C ALA A 171 4.58 -24.95 7.74
N SER A 172 3.35 -25.02 8.24
CA SER A 172 2.12 -25.17 7.44
C SER A 172 1.55 -23.84 6.91
N MET A 173 2.07 -22.69 7.36
CA MET A 173 1.59 -21.39 6.88
C MET A 173 1.87 -21.20 5.39
N LYS A 174 0.92 -20.53 4.70
CA LYS A 174 1.13 -20.09 3.32
C LYS A 174 2.39 -19.23 3.23
N LYS A 175 3.24 -19.53 2.28
CA LYS A 175 4.43 -18.72 2.00
C LYS A 175 4.05 -17.52 1.16
N ILE A 176 4.46 -16.35 1.63
CA ILE A 176 4.27 -15.06 0.95
C ILE A 176 5.63 -14.61 0.42
N ASN A 177 5.71 -14.35 -0.89
CA ASN A 177 6.94 -13.91 -1.56
C ASN A 177 6.81 -12.49 -2.11
N ASP A 178 5.58 -11.97 -2.16
CA ASP A 178 5.29 -10.64 -2.70
C ASP A 178 5.71 -9.58 -1.68
N ALA A 179 6.36 -8.53 -2.17
CA ALA A 179 6.77 -7.39 -1.33
C ALA A 179 5.56 -6.53 -0.91
N VAL A 180 4.55 -6.42 -1.77
CA VAL A 180 3.30 -5.70 -1.49
C VAL A 180 2.15 -6.68 -1.50
N VAL A 181 1.35 -6.68 -0.43
CA VAL A 181 0.22 -7.59 -0.26
C VAL A 181 -1.04 -6.80 0.08
N ILE A 182 -2.07 -7.00 -0.73
CA ILE A 182 -3.43 -6.55 -0.47
C ILE A 182 -4.31 -7.79 -0.54
N LEU A 183 -4.93 -8.13 0.56
CA LEU A 183 -5.72 -9.36 0.70
C LEU A 183 -7.14 -9.05 1.15
N ARG A 184 -8.01 -10.05 1.09
CA ARG A 184 -9.37 -9.95 1.62
C ARG A 184 -9.45 -10.72 2.94
N SER A 185 -10.11 -10.11 3.94
CA SER A 185 -10.49 -10.82 5.15
C SER A 185 -11.48 -11.94 4.81
N THR A 186 -11.28 -13.11 5.37
CA THR A 186 -12.15 -14.29 5.24
C THR A 186 -13.34 -14.19 6.19
#